data_11d91b46602d977b6e0af1db9ee971a6
#
_entry.id   11d91b46602d977b6e0af1db9ee971a6
#
_cell.length_a   1.000
_cell.length_b   1.000
_cell.length_c   1.000
_cell.angle_alpha   90.00
_cell.angle_beta   90.00
_cell.angle_gamma   90.00
#
_symmetry.space_group_name_H-M   'P 1'
#
loop_
_entity.id
_entity.type
_entity.pdbx_description
1 polymer ?
#
loop_
_entity_poly.entity_id
_entity_poly.type
_entity_poly.pdbx_seq_one_letter_code
_entity_poly.pdbx_strand_id
1 'polypeptide(L)'
;MTPAKDLQEYVDSFFIFPCCNLSDSLVYNDGTPMLAFLSEAEDEVELEYNEATSRFKSGWFSTRSFEKMAVRFSGKGTYLLIVRFKPASFYRLFGLDAKKLNTRPFWNLQSVFHDSEALLEEMQQCVEVGEKIGLLENCIRNILSVNEKSNKL
;
A
#
# COMPACT_ATOMS: atom_id res chain seq x y z
N MET A 1 -0.50 -4.72 -13.51
CA MET A 1 -1.92 -4.87 -13.87
C MET A 1 -2.61 -3.52 -13.87
N THR A 2 -3.50 -3.34 -14.82
CA THR A 2 -4.22 -2.08 -15.00
C THR A 2 -5.42 -2.02 -14.05
N PRO A 3 -5.64 -0.91 -13.34
CA PRO A 3 -6.82 -0.76 -12.50
C PRO A 3 -8.10 -0.67 -13.33
N ALA A 4 -9.25 -0.89 -12.68
CA ALA A 4 -10.55 -0.70 -13.29
C ALA A 4 -10.68 0.72 -13.85
N LYS A 5 -11.42 0.86 -14.95
CA LYS A 5 -11.49 2.09 -15.72
C LYS A 5 -11.91 3.31 -14.90
N ASP A 6 -12.86 3.13 -13.97
CA ASP A 6 -13.35 4.19 -13.09
C ASP A 6 -12.32 4.63 -12.04
N LEU A 7 -11.26 3.85 -11.80
CA LEU A 7 -10.23 4.15 -10.81
C LEU A 7 -8.92 4.63 -11.41
N GLN A 8 -8.81 4.68 -12.74
CA GLN A 8 -7.56 5.06 -13.41
C GLN A 8 -7.13 6.50 -13.16
N GLU A 9 -8.03 7.33 -12.69
CA GLU A 9 -7.71 8.71 -12.26
C GLU A 9 -6.90 8.73 -10.95
N TYR A 10 -7.09 7.70 -10.11
CA TYR A 10 -6.50 7.64 -8.76
C TYR A 10 -5.37 6.63 -8.65
N VAL A 11 -5.54 5.48 -9.28
CA VAL A 11 -4.61 4.36 -9.21
C VAL A 11 -3.85 4.23 -10.53
N ASP A 12 -2.52 4.25 -10.44
CA ASP A 12 -1.67 4.07 -11.60
C ASP A 12 -1.61 2.61 -12.02
N SER A 13 -1.32 1.72 -11.06
CA SER A 13 -1.12 0.30 -11.37
C SER A 13 -1.10 -0.57 -10.12
N PHE A 14 -1.29 -1.87 -10.34
CA PHE A 14 -1.08 -2.92 -9.35
C PHE A 14 0.10 -3.78 -9.78
N PHE A 15 0.95 -4.14 -8.83
CA PHE A 15 2.11 -5.00 -9.08
C PHE A 15 2.13 -6.16 -8.11
N ILE A 16 2.60 -7.32 -8.61
CA ILE A 16 2.90 -8.47 -7.78
C ILE A 16 4.42 -8.63 -7.75
N PHE A 17 5.00 -8.59 -6.57
CA PHE A 17 6.43 -8.71 -6.37
C PHE A 17 6.73 -9.98 -5.57
N PRO A 18 7.46 -10.96 -6.15
CA PRO A 18 7.75 -12.23 -5.45
C PRO A 18 8.62 -12.01 -4.22
N CYS A 19 8.19 -12.53 -3.06
CA CYS A 19 8.94 -12.41 -1.82
C CYS A 19 10.25 -13.20 -1.80
N CYS A 20 10.35 -14.25 -2.59
CA CYS A 20 11.58 -15.04 -2.66
C CYS A 20 12.78 -14.22 -3.15
N ASN A 21 12.53 -13.10 -3.80
CA ASN A 21 13.58 -12.18 -4.28
C ASN A 21 13.85 -11.04 -3.30
N LEU A 22 13.16 -11.00 -2.15
CA LEU A 22 13.24 -9.89 -1.20
C LEU A 22 14.21 -10.12 -0.03
N SER A 23 14.80 -11.31 0.08
CA SER A 23 15.79 -11.58 1.11
C SER A 23 17.00 -10.69 0.87
N ASP A 24 17.19 -9.65 1.69
CA ASP A 24 18.25 -8.66 1.57
C ASP A 24 18.26 -7.88 0.25
N SER A 25 17.10 -7.73 -0.37
CA SER A 25 16.98 -6.96 -1.61
C SER A 25 17.03 -5.46 -1.35
N LEU A 26 17.66 -4.72 -2.27
CA LEU A 26 17.64 -3.27 -2.28
C LEU A 26 16.56 -2.80 -3.25
N VAL A 27 15.69 -1.92 -2.79
CA VAL A 27 14.63 -1.33 -3.60
C VAL A 27 14.70 0.19 -3.55
N TYR A 28 14.06 0.83 -4.49
CA TYR A 28 13.96 2.28 -4.51
C TYR A 28 12.52 2.71 -4.73
N ASN A 29 12.21 3.95 -4.36
CA ASN A 29 10.94 4.59 -4.66
C ASN A 29 11.20 5.99 -5.20
N ASP A 30 10.47 6.35 -6.25
CA ASP A 30 10.60 7.64 -6.93
C ASP A 30 9.73 8.75 -6.31
N GLY A 31 9.10 8.49 -5.17
CA GLY A 31 8.18 9.43 -4.53
C GLY A 31 6.73 9.21 -4.89
N THR A 32 6.44 8.25 -5.75
CA THR A 32 5.07 7.86 -6.06
C THR A 32 4.44 7.21 -4.82
N PRO A 33 3.26 7.67 -4.38
CA PRO A 33 2.58 7.04 -3.25
C PRO A 33 2.28 5.58 -3.54
N MET A 34 2.63 4.70 -2.61
CA MET A 34 2.42 3.26 -2.77
C MET A 34 1.97 2.61 -1.47
N LEU A 35 1.10 1.63 -1.61
CA LEU A 35 0.72 0.70 -0.55
C LEU A 35 1.30 -0.66 -0.89
N ALA A 36 1.86 -1.33 0.10
CA ALA A 36 2.34 -2.70 -0.04
C ALA A 36 1.64 -3.60 0.95
N PHE A 37 1.04 -4.67 0.45
CA PHE A 37 0.35 -5.68 1.25
C PHE A 37 1.12 -6.99 1.18
N LEU A 38 1.41 -7.57 2.34
CA LEU A 38 1.98 -8.91 2.39
C LEU A 38 0.89 -9.94 2.06
N SER A 39 1.26 -11.00 1.35
CA SER A 39 0.29 -12.03 0.95
C SER A 39 -0.33 -12.76 2.13
N GLU A 40 0.37 -12.80 3.27
CA GLU A 40 -0.14 -13.34 4.52
C GLU A 40 -0.17 -12.23 5.58
N ALA A 41 -1.32 -12.02 6.21
CA ALA A 41 -1.50 -10.93 7.18
C ALA A 41 -0.65 -11.10 8.45
N GLU A 42 -0.24 -12.31 8.77
CA GLU A 42 0.62 -12.58 9.93
C GLU A 42 2.11 -12.34 9.67
N ASP A 43 2.48 -12.17 8.41
CA ASP A 43 3.86 -11.94 8.04
C ASP A 43 4.32 -10.53 8.39
N GLU A 44 5.62 -10.39 8.54
CA GLU A 44 6.25 -9.12 8.89
C GLU A 44 7.33 -8.78 7.87
N VAL A 45 7.59 -7.50 7.74
CA VAL A 45 8.68 -6.98 6.93
C VAL A 45 9.49 -5.99 7.75
N GLU A 46 10.79 -6.02 7.56
CA GLU A 46 11.73 -5.07 8.15
C GLU A 46 12.28 -4.21 7.03
N LEU A 47 12.13 -2.90 7.16
CA LEU A 47 12.60 -1.92 6.18
C LEU A 47 13.72 -1.10 6.81
N GLU A 48 14.88 -1.05 6.16
CA GLU A 48 16.02 -0.27 6.62
C GLU A 48 16.35 0.82 5.61
N TYR A 49 16.35 2.05 6.09
CA TYR A 49 16.65 3.23 5.28
C TYR A 49 17.38 4.27 6.13
N ASN A 50 18.52 4.76 5.63
CA ASN A 50 19.36 5.74 6.34
C ASN A 50 19.69 5.31 7.79
N GLU A 51 20.11 4.06 7.97
CA GLU A 51 20.48 3.46 9.25
C GLU A 51 19.33 3.34 10.25
N ALA A 52 18.11 3.66 9.83
CA ALA A 52 16.91 3.47 10.65
C ALA A 52 16.15 2.24 10.17
N THR A 53 15.66 1.44 11.11
CA THR A 53 14.91 0.22 10.83
C THR A 53 13.47 0.39 11.30
N SER A 54 12.53 -0.01 10.44
CA SER A 54 11.10 -0.03 10.75
C SER A 54 10.54 -1.40 10.47
N ARG A 55 9.62 -1.87 11.33
CA ARG A 55 8.96 -3.16 11.17
C ARG A 55 7.47 -2.96 10.99
N PHE A 56 6.90 -3.68 10.02
CA PHE A 56 5.47 -3.61 9.73
C PHE A 56 4.91 -5.02 9.60
N LYS A 57 3.73 -5.21 10.18
CA LYS A 57 2.93 -6.42 10.05
C LYS A 57 1.89 -6.17 8.97
N SER A 58 1.67 -7.14 8.09
CA SER A 58 0.67 -7.11 7.03
C SER A 58 0.97 -6.18 5.86
N GLY A 59 1.73 -5.12 6.06
CA GLY A 59 2.07 -4.19 5.00
C GLY A 59 2.42 -2.79 5.50
N TRP A 60 2.68 -1.91 4.56
CA TRP A 60 3.06 -0.52 4.84
C TRP A 60 2.68 0.39 3.68
N PHE A 61 2.82 1.70 3.88
CA PHE A 61 2.79 2.62 2.76
C PHE A 61 3.93 3.64 2.82
N SER A 62 4.24 4.22 1.67
CA SER A 62 5.27 5.24 1.53
C SER A 62 4.85 6.27 0.49
N THR A 63 5.16 7.53 0.76
CA THR A 63 4.94 8.64 -0.17
C THR A 63 6.23 9.38 -0.50
N ARG A 64 7.34 8.93 0.09
CA ARG A 64 8.63 9.63 0.00
C ARG A 64 9.56 8.91 -0.96
N SER A 65 10.38 9.68 -1.70
CA SER A 65 11.41 9.08 -2.54
C SER A 65 12.59 8.61 -1.71
N PHE A 66 13.18 7.49 -2.12
CA PHE A 66 14.42 6.97 -1.54
C PHE A 66 15.18 6.18 -2.61
N GLU A 67 16.52 6.29 -2.58
CA GLU A 67 17.35 5.62 -3.57
C GLU A 67 17.61 4.15 -3.24
N LYS A 68 17.82 3.85 -1.95
CA LYS A 68 18.09 2.49 -1.51
C LYS A 68 17.37 2.21 -0.20
N MET A 69 16.67 1.10 -0.17
CA MET A 69 16.01 0.59 1.01
C MET A 69 16.24 -0.91 1.06
N ALA A 70 16.73 -1.41 2.18
CA ALA A 70 16.85 -2.85 2.38
C ALA A 70 15.53 -3.40 2.90
N VAL A 71 15.07 -4.47 2.29
CA VAL A 71 13.83 -5.16 2.67
C VAL A 71 14.16 -6.56 3.16
N ARG A 72 13.75 -6.88 4.38
CA ARG A 72 13.88 -8.21 4.95
C ARG A 72 12.50 -8.74 5.29
N PHE A 73 12.17 -9.85 4.69
CA PHE A 73 10.87 -10.46 4.82
C PHE A 73 10.94 -11.65 5.79
N SER A 74 9.93 -11.74 6.67
CA SER A 74 9.79 -12.86 7.61
C SER A 74 8.38 -13.39 7.55
N GLY A 75 8.24 -14.67 7.17
CA GLY A 75 6.95 -15.32 7.13
C GLY A 75 6.84 -16.36 6.02
N LYS A 76 5.61 -16.77 5.78
CA LYS A 76 5.27 -17.83 4.82
C LYS A 76 4.74 -17.31 3.49
N GLY A 77 4.49 -16.01 3.40
CA GLY A 77 3.94 -15.41 2.19
C GLY A 77 4.91 -15.48 1.02
N THR A 78 4.37 -15.45 -0.17
CA THR A 78 5.11 -15.64 -1.41
C THR A 78 5.22 -14.39 -2.26
N TYR A 79 4.44 -13.36 -1.97
CA TYR A 79 4.46 -12.14 -2.77
C TYR A 79 4.04 -10.90 -1.96
N LEU A 80 4.39 -9.74 -2.51
CA LEU A 80 3.83 -8.45 -2.12
C LEU A 80 2.83 -8.01 -3.19
N LEU A 81 1.68 -7.51 -2.76
CA LEU A 81 0.76 -6.81 -3.64
C LEU A 81 0.99 -5.32 -3.46
N ILE A 82 1.45 -4.65 -4.50
CA ILE A 82 1.79 -3.23 -4.46
C ILE A 82 0.77 -2.44 -5.27
N VAL A 83 0.22 -1.39 -4.65
CA VAL A 83 -0.68 -0.45 -5.31
C VAL A 83 0.06 0.88 -5.45
N ARG A 84 0.21 1.36 -6.69
CA ARG A 84 0.78 2.68 -6.96
C ARG A 84 -0.34 3.65 -7.30
N PHE A 85 -0.34 4.77 -6.62
CA PHE A 85 -1.35 5.81 -6.83
C PHE A 85 -0.78 6.95 -7.68
N LYS A 86 -1.66 7.68 -8.33
CA LYS A 86 -1.28 8.93 -8.97
C LYS A 86 -1.07 9.98 -7.88
N PRO A 87 0.09 10.65 -7.83
CA PRO A 87 0.45 11.51 -6.71
C PRO A 87 -0.58 12.60 -6.40
N ALA A 88 -1.08 13.29 -7.42
CA ALA A 88 -2.05 14.37 -7.24
C ALA A 88 -3.36 13.89 -6.63
N SER A 89 -3.74 12.65 -6.90
CA SER A 89 -5.02 12.08 -6.48
C SER A 89 -4.96 11.40 -5.11
N PHE A 90 -3.80 10.87 -4.73
CA PHE A 90 -3.62 10.10 -3.50
C PHE A 90 -4.00 10.90 -2.25
N TYR A 91 -3.41 12.08 -2.10
CA TYR A 91 -3.63 12.91 -0.91
C TYR A 91 -5.08 13.34 -0.78
N ARG A 92 -5.70 13.67 -1.91
CA ARG A 92 -7.10 14.06 -1.97
C ARG A 92 -8.03 12.88 -1.65
N LEU A 93 -7.71 11.71 -2.19
CA LEU A 93 -8.50 10.49 -1.99
C LEU A 93 -8.59 10.11 -0.51
N PHE A 94 -7.47 10.13 0.19
CA PHE A 94 -7.39 9.72 1.59
C PHE A 94 -7.51 10.90 2.58
N GLY A 95 -7.63 12.12 2.09
CA GLY A 95 -7.72 13.30 2.95
C GLY A 95 -6.48 13.54 3.78
N LEU A 96 -5.30 13.25 3.23
CA LEU A 96 -4.04 13.29 3.95
C LEU A 96 -3.24 14.55 3.64
N ASP A 97 -2.46 14.99 4.63
CA ASP A 97 -1.54 16.11 4.50
C ASP A 97 -0.17 15.61 4.01
N ALA A 98 0.23 16.03 2.82
CA ALA A 98 1.49 15.64 2.22
C ALA A 98 2.70 16.02 3.07
N LYS A 99 2.66 17.17 3.73
CA LYS A 99 3.77 17.63 4.58
C LYS A 99 3.96 16.70 5.77
N LYS A 100 2.86 16.28 6.39
CA LYS A 100 2.90 15.35 7.52
C LYS A 100 3.43 13.99 7.12
N LEU A 101 2.97 13.47 5.98
CA LEU A 101 3.39 12.15 5.49
C LEU A 101 4.85 12.12 5.08
N ASN A 102 5.40 13.22 4.62
CA ASN A 102 6.81 13.28 4.20
C ASN A 102 7.79 13.39 5.38
N THR A 103 7.31 13.46 6.63
CA THR A 103 8.17 13.45 7.82
C THR A 103 8.78 12.10 8.13
N ARG A 104 8.19 11.03 7.61
CA ARG A 104 8.69 9.66 7.77
C ARG A 104 8.73 8.96 6.41
N PRO A 105 9.70 8.06 6.19
CA PRO A 105 9.75 7.31 4.93
C PRO A 105 8.65 6.25 4.83
N PHE A 106 8.23 5.66 5.96
CA PHE A 106 7.29 4.55 5.97
C PHE A 106 6.22 4.74 7.05
N TRP A 107 5.01 4.27 6.75
CA TRP A 107 3.86 4.35 7.63
C TRP A 107 3.13 3.01 7.66
N ASN A 108 2.45 2.69 8.76
CA ASN A 108 1.60 1.50 8.80
C ASN A 108 0.32 1.73 7.99
N LEU A 109 -0.33 0.64 7.59
CA LEU A 109 -1.53 0.72 6.76
C LEU A 109 -2.70 1.45 7.44
N GLN A 110 -2.79 1.37 8.76
CA GLN A 110 -3.85 2.00 9.55
C GLN A 110 -3.83 3.53 9.46
N SER A 111 -2.69 4.11 9.14
CA SER A 111 -2.56 5.56 8.95
C SER A 111 -3.29 6.05 7.70
N VAL A 112 -3.57 5.15 6.74
CA VAL A 112 -4.26 5.46 5.48
C VAL A 112 -5.68 4.89 5.49
N PHE A 113 -5.81 3.61 5.87
CA PHE A 113 -7.09 2.91 5.94
C PHE A 113 -7.50 2.72 7.40
N HIS A 114 -8.52 3.42 7.84
CA HIS A 114 -9.02 3.28 9.23
C HIS A 114 -9.56 1.87 9.49
N ASP A 115 -10.14 1.23 8.47
CA ASP A 115 -10.66 -0.13 8.54
C ASP A 115 -9.71 -1.17 7.95
N SER A 116 -8.40 -0.94 8.07
CA SER A 116 -7.38 -1.83 7.48
C SER A 116 -7.49 -3.27 7.98
N GLU A 117 -7.85 -3.49 9.24
CA GLU A 117 -7.99 -4.84 9.79
C GLU A 117 -9.10 -5.62 9.08
N ALA A 118 -10.25 -5.00 8.87
CA ALA A 118 -11.37 -5.63 8.16
C ALA A 118 -10.99 -5.95 6.72
N LEU A 119 -10.32 -5.03 6.04
CA LEU A 119 -9.85 -5.23 4.67
C LEU A 119 -8.85 -6.39 4.60
N LEU A 120 -7.90 -6.44 5.53
CA LEU A 120 -6.89 -7.50 5.57
C LEU A 120 -7.52 -8.87 5.83
N GLU A 121 -8.51 -8.95 6.72
CA GLU A 121 -9.23 -10.20 6.97
C GLU A 121 -9.95 -10.70 5.72
N GLU A 122 -10.63 -9.81 5.01
CA GLU A 122 -11.29 -10.18 3.76
C GLU A 122 -10.29 -10.62 2.69
N MET A 123 -9.15 -9.91 2.58
CA MET A 123 -8.10 -10.29 1.63
C MET A 123 -7.51 -11.66 1.92
N GLN A 124 -7.41 -12.04 3.20
CA GLN A 124 -6.90 -13.37 3.59
C GLN A 124 -7.81 -14.50 3.15
N GLN A 125 -9.10 -14.24 3.00
CA GLN A 125 -10.05 -15.24 2.53
C GLN A 125 -10.03 -15.42 1.02
N CYS A 126 -9.40 -14.52 0.31
CA CYS A 126 -9.26 -14.60 -1.15
C CYS A 126 -8.08 -15.48 -1.53
N VAL A 127 -8.31 -16.44 -2.39
CA VAL A 127 -7.27 -17.34 -2.92
C VAL A 127 -6.52 -16.67 -4.06
N GLU A 128 -7.25 -16.03 -4.96
CA GLU A 128 -6.70 -15.43 -6.16
C GLU A 128 -6.31 -13.96 -5.95
N VAL A 129 -5.19 -13.56 -6.55
CA VAL A 129 -4.73 -12.16 -6.51
C VAL A 129 -5.78 -11.20 -7.10
N GLY A 130 -6.43 -11.62 -8.18
CA GLY A 130 -7.48 -10.82 -8.80
C GLY A 130 -8.62 -10.48 -7.86
N GLU A 131 -9.00 -11.40 -6.98
CA GLU A 131 -10.02 -11.16 -5.96
C GLU A 131 -9.54 -10.12 -4.93
N LYS A 132 -8.27 -10.19 -4.53
CA LYS A 132 -7.69 -9.21 -3.61
C LYS A 132 -7.68 -7.81 -4.22
N ILE A 133 -7.31 -7.70 -5.49
CA ILE A 133 -7.34 -6.44 -6.23
C ILE A 133 -8.77 -5.90 -6.28
N GLY A 134 -9.75 -6.77 -6.54
CA GLY A 134 -11.17 -6.38 -6.55
C GLY A 134 -11.63 -5.80 -5.22
N LEU A 135 -11.20 -6.40 -4.10
CA LEU A 135 -11.50 -5.89 -2.76
C LEU A 135 -10.88 -4.51 -2.54
N LEU A 136 -9.63 -4.31 -2.96
CA LEU A 136 -8.96 -3.02 -2.86
C LEU A 136 -9.66 -1.96 -3.69
N GLU A 137 -10.04 -2.30 -4.92
CA GLU A 137 -10.78 -1.40 -5.79
C GLU A 137 -12.11 -0.98 -5.19
N ASN A 138 -12.86 -1.93 -4.60
CA ASN A 138 -14.11 -1.63 -3.93
C ASN A 138 -13.91 -0.76 -2.68
N CYS A 139 -12.84 -0.98 -1.94
CA CYS A 139 -12.47 -0.16 -0.80
C CYS A 139 -12.23 1.29 -1.23
N ILE A 140 -11.50 1.49 -2.32
CA ILE A 140 -11.22 2.82 -2.88
C ILE A 140 -12.52 3.48 -3.35
N ARG A 141 -13.40 2.73 -4.01
CA ARG A 141 -14.72 3.26 -4.43
C ARG A 141 -15.55 3.72 -3.25
N ASN A 142 -15.53 2.98 -2.16
CA ASN A 142 -16.26 3.35 -0.94
C ASN A 142 -15.70 4.65 -0.34
N ILE A 143 -14.40 4.81 -0.31
CA ILE A 143 -13.75 6.05 0.16
C ILE A 143 -14.18 7.23 -0.71
N LEU A 144 -14.16 7.07 -2.03
CA LEU A 144 -14.60 8.10 -2.96
C LEU A 144 -16.08 8.48 -2.75
N SER A 145 -16.93 7.49 -2.55
CA SER A 145 -18.36 7.71 -2.30
C SER A 145 -18.61 8.53 -1.03
N VAL A 146 -17.89 8.22 0.05
CA VAL A 146 -17.97 8.96 1.31
C VAL A 146 -17.50 10.41 1.12
N ASN A 147 -16.40 10.60 0.41
CA ASN A 147 -15.85 11.94 0.15
C ASN A 147 -16.81 12.80 -0.70
N GLU A 148 -17.45 12.21 -1.70
CA GLU A 148 -18.44 12.92 -2.51
C GLU A 148 -19.62 13.39 -1.67
N LYS A 149 -20.12 12.55 -0.77
CA LYS A 149 -21.20 12.90 0.15
C LYS A 149 -20.80 14.03 1.08
N SER A 150 -19.58 14.01 1.58
CA SER A 150 -19.05 15.07 2.46
C SER A 150 -18.92 16.41 1.72
N ASN A 151 -18.56 16.38 0.44
CA ASN A 151 -18.41 17.59 -0.37
C ASN A 151 -19.72 18.22 -0.81
N LYS A 152 -20.84 17.48 -0.71
CA LYS A 152 -22.18 17.98 -1.05
C LYS A 152 -22.90 18.67 0.11
N LEU A 153 -22.30 18.63 1.27
CA LEU A 153 -22.83 19.29 2.46
C LEU A 153 -22.24 20.70 2.57
#